data_d52345c41c7dcbc4c00749cc9582e329
#
_entry.id   d52345c41c7dcbc4c00749cc9582e329
#
_cell.length_a   1.000
_cell.length_b   1.000
_cell.length_c   1.000
_cell.angle_alpha   90.00
_cell.angle_beta   90.00
_cell.angle_gamma   90.00
#
_symmetry.space_group_name_H-M   'P 1'
#
loop_
_entity.id
_entity.type
_entity.pdbx_description
1 polymer ?
#
loop_
_entity_poly.entity_id
_entity_poly.type
_entity_poly.pdbx_seq_one_letter_code
_entity_poly.pdbx_strand_id
1 'polypeptide(L)'
;MKKNNKNLLFSLILFFLIVSFHSKSEVIKNKKILSLKNNEVNLRVGPSFDYPIKLKYKKKYLPVVILDKSDAWRQIKDFENNSGWIHISQLSKKKSAINMKSESLIFSRDTIYSKPIAKLEIGRLVLIKKCKIEWCKITTGNFTGWIKKNYLWGKID
;
A
#
# COMPACT_ATOMS: atom_id res chain seq x y z
N MET A 1 29.78 51.36 24.92
CA MET A 1 29.58 49.90 25.01
C MET A 1 28.87 49.42 23.72
N LYS A 2 29.61 48.86 22.75
CA LYS A 2 29.00 48.24 21.55
C LYS A 2 28.67 46.78 21.86
N LYS A 3 27.40 46.46 22.04
CA LYS A 3 26.90 45.10 22.30
C LYS A 3 26.98 44.30 21.01
N ASN A 4 27.63 43.14 21.06
CA ASN A 4 27.92 42.22 19.94
C ASN A 4 26.62 41.70 19.28
N ASN A 5 26.21 42.23 18.15
CA ASN A 5 25.10 41.74 17.34
C ASN A 5 25.39 40.42 16.62
N LYS A 6 26.62 39.90 16.66
CA LYS A 6 27.00 38.64 16.00
C LYS A 6 26.36 37.40 16.61
N ASN A 7 26.17 37.37 17.95
CA ASN A 7 25.58 36.24 18.64
C ASN A 7 24.05 36.14 18.43
N LEU A 8 23.38 37.27 18.21
CA LEU A 8 21.94 37.32 17.90
C LEU A 8 21.65 36.79 16.50
N LEU A 9 22.49 37.13 15.52
CA LEU A 9 22.37 36.63 14.15
C LEU A 9 22.60 35.11 14.06
N PHE A 10 23.61 34.62 14.79
CA PHE A 10 23.94 33.20 14.80
C PHE A 10 22.82 32.36 15.45
N SER A 11 22.19 32.86 16.52
CA SER A 11 21.06 32.23 17.18
C SER A 11 19.82 32.19 16.29
N LEU A 12 19.55 33.23 15.49
CA LEU A 12 18.43 33.28 14.53
C LEU A 12 18.61 32.31 13.37
N ILE A 13 19.83 32.17 12.85
CA ILE A 13 20.14 31.21 11.76
C ILE A 13 20.01 29.77 12.26
N LEU A 14 20.44 29.46 13.48
CA LEU A 14 20.31 28.13 14.06
C LEU A 14 18.84 27.76 14.31
N PHE A 15 18.01 28.73 14.73
CA PHE A 15 16.57 28.53 14.90
C PHE A 15 15.83 28.25 13.59
N PHE A 16 16.24 28.91 12.48
CA PHE A 16 15.66 28.66 11.15
C PHE A 16 16.03 27.28 10.58
N LEU A 17 17.19 26.72 10.91
CA LEU A 17 17.62 25.40 10.46
C LEU A 17 16.87 24.26 11.16
N ILE A 18 16.37 24.46 12.37
CA ILE A 18 15.63 23.43 13.14
C ILE A 18 14.16 23.30 12.67
N VAL A 19 13.58 24.35 12.09
CA VAL A 19 12.18 24.35 11.64
C VAL A 19 11.97 23.58 10.31
N SER A 20 13.04 23.26 9.57
CA SER A 20 12.94 22.68 8.21
C SER A 20 12.78 21.16 8.15
N PHE A 21 12.74 20.43 9.25
CA PHE A 21 12.64 18.96 9.26
C PHE A 21 11.34 18.43 9.89
N HIS A 22 10.20 19.08 9.62
CA HIS A 22 8.91 18.41 9.81
C HIS A 22 8.55 17.66 8.52
N SER A 23 9.21 16.54 8.28
CA SER A 23 8.72 15.51 7.36
C SER A 23 7.36 15.06 7.87
N LYS A 24 6.28 15.54 7.23
CA LYS A 24 4.93 15.01 7.46
C LYS A 24 4.93 13.55 7.02
N SER A 25 5.19 12.65 7.96
CA SER A 25 4.78 11.26 7.82
C SER A 25 3.26 11.25 7.69
N GLU A 26 2.76 11.22 6.47
CA GLU A 26 1.33 11.16 6.18
C GLU A 26 0.80 9.83 6.67
N VAL A 27 0.15 9.86 7.83
CA VAL A 27 -0.48 8.69 8.45
C VAL A 27 -1.59 8.20 7.50
N ILE A 28 -1.34 7.09 6.80
CA ILE A 28 -2.29 6.41 5.89
C ILE A 28 -3.41 5.73 6.70
N LYS A 29 -3.88 6.32 7.78
CA LYS A 29 -4.73 5.65 8.77
C LYS A 29 -6.19 5.45 8.33
N ASN A 30 -6.65 5.99 7.16
CA ASN A 30 -8.04 5.86 6.70
C ASN A 30 -8.20 5.83 5.16
N LYS A 31 -7.15 5.49 4.40
CA LYS A 31 -7.27 5.45 2.94
C LYS A 31 -7.98 4.16 2.51
N LYS A 32 -9.02 4.30 1.68
CA LYS A 32 -9.78 3.17 1.12
C LYS A 32 -8.88 2.36 0.20
N ILE A 33 -8.80 1.04 0.44
CA ILE A 33 -8.09 0.12 -0.44
C ILE A 33 -9.10 -0.66 -1.28
N LEU A 34 -8.87 -0.70 -2.58
CA LEU A 34 -9.58 -1.52 -3.55
C LEU A 34 -8.60 -2.46 -4.24
N SER A 35 -9.10 -3.33 -5.10
CA SER A 35 -8.26 -4.20 -5.93
C SER A 35 -8.60 -4.05 -7.41
N LEU A 36 -7.67 -4.40 -8.30
CA LEU A 36 -7.94 -4.41 -9.73
C LEU A 36 -8.94 -5.50 -10.08
N LYS A 37 -9.91 -5.19 -10.94
CA LYS A 37 -11.00 -6.11 -11.31
C LYS A 37 -10.57 -7.10 -12.39
N ASN A 38 -9.78 -6.65 -13.34
CA ASN A 38 -9.40 -7.40 -14.54
C ASN A 38 -7.93 -7.80 -14.54
N ASN A 39 -7.56 -8.73 -15.41
CA ASN A 39 -6.18 -9.14 -15.60
C ASN A 39 -5.32 -8.03 -16.21
N GLU A 40 -5.92 -7.20 -17.09
CA GLU A 40 -5.26 -6.02 -17.63
C GLU A 40 -6.02 -4.75 -17.22
N VAL A 41 -5.30 -3.77 -16.68
CA VAL A 41 -5.83 -2.48 -16.26
C VAL A 41 -4.84 -1.38 -16.58
N ASN A 42 -5.30 -0.35 -17.29
CA ASN A 42 -4.49 0.80 -17.63
C ASN A 42 -4.48 1.83 -16.49
N LEU A 43 -3.30 2.21 -16.05
CA LEU A 43 -3.04 3.36 -15.20
C LEU A 43 -2.73 4.56 -16.11
N ARG A 44 -3.48 5.66 -16.00
CA ARG A 44 -3.31 6.85 -16.82
C ARG A 44 -2.73 8.01 -16.01
N VAL A 45 -2.16 9.00 -16.70
CA VAL A 45 -1.60 10.19 -16.05
C VAL A 45 -2.69 11.15 -15.55
N GLY A 46 -3.91 11.08 -16.09
CA GLY A 46 -5.04 11.94 -15.70
C GLY A 46 -6.39 11.22 -15.78
N PRO A 47 -7.46 11.87 -15.27
CA PRO A 47 -8.78 11.27 -15.08
C PRO A 47 -9.69 11.36 -16.35
N SER A 48 -9.18 10.91 -17.51
CA SER A 48 -9.95 10.75 -18.76
C SER A 48 -9.34 9.64 -19.61
N PHE A 49 -10.09 9.11 -20.57
CA PHE A 49 -9.59 8.18 -21.59
C PHE A 49 -8.61 8.83 -22.58
N ASP A 50 -8.62 10.17 -22.70
CA ASP A 50 -7.74 10.93 -23.58
C ASP A 50 -6.32 11.04 -23.02
N TYR A 51 -6.15 10.89 -21.69
CA TYR A 51 -4.84 10.92 -21.08
C TYR A 51 -3.99 9.68 -21.43
N PRO A 52 -2.68 9.85 -21.64
CA PRO A 52 -1.78 8.75 -21.95
C PRO A 52 -1.79 7.65 -20.88
N ILE A 53 -1.59 6.42 -21.32
CA ILE A 53 -1.35 5.28 -20.44
C ILE A 53 0.08 5.38 -19.89
N LYS A 54 0.20 5.48 -18.56
CA LYS A 54 1.47 5.51 -17.84
C LYS A 54 2.02 4.10 -17.61
N LEU A 55 1.12 3.16 -17.24
CA LEU A 55 1.46 1.78 -16.89
C LEU A 55 0.27 0.88 -17.22
N LYS A 56 0.54 -0.35 -17.67
CA LYS A 56 -0.46 -1.40 -17.84
C LYS A 56 -0.21 -2.50 -16.80
N TYR A 57 -1.13 -2.63 -15.84
CA TYR A 57 -1.12 -3.74 -14.90
C TYR A 57 -1.59 -5.03 -15.56
N LYS A 58 -0.90 -6.13 -15.27
CA LYS A 58 -1.24 -7.49 -15.76
C LYS A 58 -1.57 -8.44 -14.61
N LYS A 59 -2.16 -7.96 -13.52
CA LYS A 59 -2.41 -8.75 -12.33
C LYS A 59 -3.77 -8.45 -11.70
N LYS A 60 -4.75 -9.34 -11.93
CA LYS A 60 -6.06 -9.27 -11.29
C LYS A 60 -5.94 -9.28 -9.77
N TYR A 61 -6.80 -8.53 -9.11
CA TYR A 61 -6.86 -8.37 -7.65
C TYR A 61 -5.61 -7.71 -7.01
N LEU A 62 -4.72 -7.09 -7.80
CA LEU A 62 -3.66 -6.27 -7.21
C LEU A 62 -4.30 -5.19 -6.32
N PRO A 63 -3.94 -5.11 -5.02
CA PRO A 63 -4.47 -4.08 -4.14
C PRO A 63 -3.90 -2.71 -4.51
N VAL A 64 -4.74 -1.67 -4.41
CA VAL A 64 -4.37 -0.28 -4.65
C VAL A 64 -5.04 0.64 -3.64
N VAL A 65 -4.29 1.62 -3.14
CA VAL A 65 -4.80 2.66 -2.24
C VAL A 65 -5.47 3.74 -3.08
N ILE A 66 -6.66 4.17 -2.69
CA ILE A 66 -7.33 5.32 -3.30
C ILE A 66 -6.80 6.58 -2.64
N LEU A 67 -6.21 7.46 -3.44
CA LEU A 67 -5.69 8.75 -3.00
C LEU A 67 -6.73 9.85 -3.16
N ASP A 68 -7.42 9.86 -4.32
CA ASP A 68 -8.36 10.91 -4.71
C ASP A 68 -9.43 10.37 -5.65
N LYS A 69 -10.44 11.19 -5.95
CA LYS A 69 -11.53 10.89 -6.87
C LYS A 69 -11.82 12.09 -7.78
N SER A 70 -12.08 11.82 -9.05
CA SER A 70 -12.59 12.78 -10.01
C SER A 70 -13.65 12.07 -10.86
N ASP A 71 -14.92 12.41 -10.67
CA ASP A 71 -16.05 11.74 -11.29
C ASP A 71 -15.96 10.20 -11.23
N ALA A 72 -15.94 9.51 -12.36
CA ALA A 72 -15.78 8.05 -12.45
C ALA A 72 -14.33 7.56 -12.32
N TRP A 73 -13.38 8.43 -12.07
CA TRP A 73 -11.96 8.11 -11.96
C TRP A 73 -11.49 8.09 -10.50
N ARG A 74 -10.48 7.26 -10.23
CA ARG A 74 -9.81 7.18 -8.92
C ARG A 74 -8.33 7.33 -9.12
N GLN A 75 -7.74 8.32 -8.43
CA GLN A 75 -6.31 8.38 -8.29
C GLN A 75 -5.89 7.28 -7.32
N ILE A 76 -4.96 6.45 -7.75
CA ILE A 76 -4.50 5.30 -6.97
C ILE A 76 -3.00 5.36 -6.72
N LYS A 77 -2.57 4.56 -5.75
CA LYS A 77 -1.18 4.23 -5.49
C LYS A 77 -1.05 2.73 -5.20
N ASP A 78 -0.10 2.06 -5.83
CA ASP A 78 0.20 0.65 -5.57
C ASP A 78 1.29 0.46 -4.50
N PHE A 79 1.67 -0.79 -4.24
CA PHE A 79 2.69 -1.15 -3.24
C PHE A 79 4.12 -0.78 -3.67
N GLU A 80 4.37 -0.53 -4.96
CA GLU A 80 5.64 -0.05 -5.52
C GLU A 80 5.69 1.47 -5.66
N ASN A 81 4.65 2.18 -5.13
CA ASN A 81 4.48 3.64 -5.21
C ASN A 81 4.15 4.17 -6.62
N ASN A 82 3.77 3.33 -7.59
CA ASN A 82 3.23 3.84 -8.84
C ASN A 82 1.89 4.51 -8.58
N SER A 83 1.71 5.73 -9.09
CA SER A 83 0.51 6.55 -8.92
C SER A 83 -0.04 7.02 -10.27
N GLY A 84 -1.35 7.15 -10.37
CA GLY A 84 -2.09 7.60 -11.55
C GLY A 84 -3.57 7.34 -11.40
N TRP A 85 -4.31 7.39 -12.52
CA TRP A 85 -5.76 7.33 -12.55
C TRP A 85 -6.27 6.04 -13.18
N ILE A 86 -7.27 5.43 -12.54
CA ILE A 86 -7.98 4.23 -13.01
C ILE A 86 -9.47 4.52 -12.99
N HIS A 87 -10.19 4.14 -14.05
CA HIS A 87 -11.65 4.23 -14.09
C HIS A 87 -12.28 3.25 -13.11
N ILE A 88 -13.34 3.65 -12.41
CA ILE A 88 -13.97 2.88 -11.32
C ILE A 88 -14.46 1.49 -11.76
N SER A 89 -14.85 1.33 -13.03
CA SER A 89 -15.25 0.04 -13.58
C SER A 89 -14.14 -1.01 -13.57
N GLN A 90 -12.87 -0.60 -13.48
CA GLN A 90 -11.69 -1.45 -13.42
C GLN A 90 -11.31 -1.83 -11.98
N LEU A 91 -12.04 -1.34 -10.99
CA LEU A 91 -11.78 -1.57 -9.57
C LEU A 91 -12.81 -2.55 -8.96
N SER A 92 -12.39 -3.25 -7.92
CA SER A 92 -13.16 -4.27 -7.21
C SER A 92 -13.04 -4.10 -5.70
N LYS A 93 -14.05 -4.52 -4.96
CA LYS A 93 -14.03 -4.61 -3.49
C LYS A 93 -13.39 -5.90 -2.99
N LYS A 94 -12.90 -6.78 -3.87
CA LYS A 94 -12.29 -8.04 -3.47
C LYS A 94 -11.12 -7.80 -2.51
N LYS A 95 -11.15 -8.45 -1.36
CA LYS A 95 -10.10 -8.33 -0.34
C LYS A 95 -8.86 -9.10 -0.81
N SER A 96 -7.74 -8.40 -0.93
CA SER A 96 -6.46 -8.94 -1.36
C SER A 96 -5.30 -8.18 -0.71
N ALA A 97 -4.14 -8.82 -0.67
CA ALA A 97 -2.92 -8.21 -0.16
C ALA A 97 -1.69 -8.74 -0.90
N ILE A 98 -0.58 -8.03 -0.76
CA ILE A 98 0.76 -8.43 -1.20
C ILE A 98 1.55 -8.86 0.04
N ASN A 99 2.24 -10.00 -0.05
CA ASN A 99 3.21 -10.39 0.95
C ASN A 99 4.45 -9.50 0.84
N MET A 100 4.77 -8.77 1.91
CA MET A 100 5.90 -7.83 1.97
C MET A 100 7.11 -8.39 2.70
N LYS A 101 7.01 -9.59 3.27
CA LYS A 101 8.09 -10.23 4.00
C LYS A 101 8.68 -11.38 3.19
N SER A 102 10.01 -11.43 3.08
CA SER A 102 10.72 -12.56 2.51
C SER A 102 10.47 -13.82 3.34
N GLU A 103 10.40 -14.97 2.67
CA GLU A 103 10.33 -16.30 3.30
C GLU A 103 9.17 -16.48 4.31
N SER A 104 8.04 -15.81 4.08
CA SER A 104 6.86 -15.96 4.95
C SER A 104 6.27 -17.36 4.85
N LEU A 105 5.89 -17.93 5.98
CA LEU A 105 5.20 -19.24 6.02
C LEU A 105 3.68 -19.05 6.09
N ILE A 106 2.97 -19.93 5.39
CA ILE A 106 1.54 -20.15 5.55
C ILE A 106 1.37 -21.34 6.49
N PHE A 107 0.56 -21.19 7.53
CA PHE A 107 0.31 -22.18 8.55
C PHE A 107 -1.09 -22.80 8.44
N SER A 108 -1.25 -24.03 8.92
CA SER A 108 -2.56 -24.72 8.95
C SER A 108 -3.55 -24.05 9.91
N ARG A 109 -3.06 -23.46 11.00
CA ARG A 109 -3.83 -22.70 12.02
C ARG A 109 -3.17 -21.34 12.29
N ASP A 110 -3.88 -20.46 12.95
CA ASP A 110 -3.46 -19.10 13.32
C ASP A 110 -2.46 -19.09 14.50
N THR A 111 -1.45 -19.94 14.42
CA THR A 111 -0.34 -20.01 15.39
C THR A 111 0.92 -20.51 14.71
N ILE A 112 2.08 -20.02 15.16
CA ILE A 112 3.40 -20.45 14.67
C ILE A 112 3.74 -21.90 15.04
N TYR A 113 3.07 -22.46 16.03
CA TYR A 113 3.25 -23.85 16.47
C TYR A 113 2.47 -24.87 15.61
N SER A 114 1.68 -24.40 14.65
CA SER A 114 0.97 -25.31 13.75
C SER A 114 1.81 -25.68 12.54
N LYS A 115 1.42 -26.74 11.84
CA LYS A 115 2.12 -27.24 10.66
C LYS A 115 2.23 -26.15 9.58
N PRO A 116 3.44 -25.78 9.11
CA PRO A 116 3.59 -24.96 7.91
C PRO A 116 3.17 -25.77 6.68
N ILE A 117 2.43 -25.14 5.76
CA ILE A 117 1.90 -25.76 4.54
C ILE A 117 2.53 -25.23 3.26
N ALA A 118 3.03 -23.99 3.28
CA ALA A 118 3.72 -23.40 2.13
C ALA A 118 4.59 -22.24 2.57
N LYS A 119 5.60 -21.93 1.74
CA LYS A 119 6.45 -20.74 1.85
C LYS A 119 6.00 -19.74 0.79
N LEU A 120 5.90 -18.46 1.16
CA LEU A 120 5.54 -17.36 0.29
C LEU A 120 6.74 -16.47 0.00
N GLU A 121 6.94 -16.19 -1.27
CA GLU A 121 7.90 -15.18 -1.71
C GLU A 121 7.37 -13.77 -1.46
N ILE A 122 8.27 -12.81 -1.34
CA ILE A 122 7.93 -11.39 -1.34
C ILE A 122 7.25 -11.00 -2.66
N GLY A 123 6.29 -10.07 -2.63
CA GLY A 123 5.53 -9.65 -3.81
C GLY A 123 4.40 -10.62 -4.22
N ARG A 124 4.25 -11.75 -3.53
CA ARG A 124 3.17 -12.71 -3.84
C ARG A 124 1.81 -12.13 -3.47
N LEU A 125 0.90 -12.12 -4.44
CA LEU A 125 -0.51 -11.76 -4.23
C LEU A 125 -1.25 -12.87 -3.48
N VAL A 126 -2.02 -12.48 -2.46
CA VAL A 126 -2.89 -13.36 -1.71
C VAL A 126 -4.32 -12.81 -1.66
N LEU A 127 -5.32 -13.69 -1.69
CA LEU A 127 -6.72 -13.33 -1.46
C LEU A 127 -7.06 -13.52 0.01
N ILE A 128 -7.65 -12.51 0.62
CA ILE A 128 -8.04 -12.54 2.03
C ILE A 128 -9.42 -13.21 2.17
N LYS A 129 -9.50 -14.26 2.99
CA LYS A 129 -10.75 -14.91 3.39
C LYS A 129 -11.33 -14.26 4.65
N LYS A 130 -10.51 -14.16 5.69
CA LYS A 130 -10.83 -13.46 6.95
C LYS A 130 -9.56 -13.09 7.69
N CYS A 131 -9.63 -12.07 8.53
CA CYS A 131 -8.53 -11.71 9.44
C CYS A 131 -9.02 -11.73 10.89
N LYS A 132 -8.10 -12.06 11.80
CA LYS A 132 -8.14 -11.88 13.24
C LYS A 132 -7.19 -10.74 13.62
N ILE A 133 -6.94 -10.55 14.91
CA ILE A 133 -6.06 -9.46 15.39
C ILE A 133 -4.67 -9.55 14.72
N GLU A 134 -4.01 -10.72 14.80
CA GLU A 134 -2.63 -10.89 14.30
C GLU A 134 -2.52 -11.75 13.03
N TRP A 135 -3.56 -12.44 12.63
CA TRP A 135 -3.52 -13.46 11.58
C TRP A 135 -4.60 -13.25 10.53
N CYS A 136 -4.26 -13.50 9.27
CA CYS A 136 -5.22 -13.56 8.18
C CYS A 136 -5.25 -14.96 7.56
N LYS A 137 -6.45 -15.52 7.37
CA LYS A 137 -6.65 -16.68 6.52
C LYS A 137 -6.66 -16.22 5.07
N ILE A 138 -5.75 -16.78 4.28
CA ILE A 138 -5.53 -16.37 2.89
C ILE A 138 -5.62 -17.57 1.95
N THR A 139 -5.80 -17.27 0.66
CA THR A 139 -5.64 -18.22 -0.44
C THR A 139 -4.66 -17.67 -1.46
N THR A 140 -3.74 -18.50 -1.93
CA THR A 140 -2.82 -18.17 -3.03
C THR A 140 -2.51 -19.47 -3.80
N GLY A 141 -2.71 -19.46 -5.12
CA GLY A 141 -2.66 -20.70 -5.90
C GLY A 141 -3.58 -21.77 -5.27
N ASN A 142 -3.06 -22.95 -5.05
CA ASN A 142 -3.80 -24.09 -4.45
C ASN A 142 -3.69 -24.13 -2.91
N PHE A 143 -3.01 -23.17 -2.29
CA PHE A 143 -2.79 -23.15 -0.86
C PHE A 143 -3.81 -22.26 -0.15
N THR A 144 -4.36 -22.74 0.95
CA THR A 144 -5.22 -21.98 1.88
C THR A 144 -4.72 -22.19 3.29
N GLY A 145 -4.44 -21.12 4.02
CA GLY A 145 -3.97 -21.21 5.39
C GLY A 145 -3.81 -19.83 6.03
N TRP A 146 -3.06 -19.75 7.10
CA TRP A 146 -2.93 -18.58 7.94
C TRP A 146 -1.53 -17.97 7.83
N ILE A 147 -1.47 -16.65 7.72
CA ILE A 147 -0.24 -15.86 7.69
C ILE A 147 -0.34 -14.70 8.68
N LYS A 148 0.78 -14.23 9.21
CA LYS A 148 0.82 -13.03 10.06
C LYS A 148 0.30 -11.80 9.30
N LYS A 149 -0.62 -11.05 9.90
CA LYS A 149 -1.25 -9.86 9.33
C LYS A 149 -0.23 -8.78 8.98
N ASN A 150 0.78 -8.57 9.82
CA ASN A 150 1.81 -7.56 9.64
C ASN A 150 2.79 -7.84 8.48
N TYR A 151 2.72 -9.01 7.83
CA TYR A 151 3.49 -9.32 6.62
C TYR A 151 2.77 -8.87 5.34
N LEU A 152 1.53 -8.44 5.47
CA LEU A 152 0.64 -8.16 4.35
C LEU A 152 0.42 -6.65 4.16
N TRP A 153 0.53 -6.20 2.91
CA TRP A 153 0.11 -4.88 2.48
C TRP A 153 -1.14 -5.00 1.58
N GLY A 154 -2.21 -4.30 1.92
CA GLY A 154 -3.43 -4.34 1.14
C GLY A 154 -4.70 -4.22 1.99
N LYS A 155 -5.85 -4.68 1.44
CA LYS A 155 -7.14 -4.66 2.14
C LYS A 155 -7.28 -5.88 3.04
N ILE A 156 -6.89 -5.71 4.29
CA ILE A 156 -6.81 -6.76 5.32
C ILE A 156 -7.80 -6.58 6.48
N ASP A 157 -8.77 -5.65 6.32
CA ASP A 157 -9.84 -5.36 7.29
C ASP A 157 -11.16 -5.99 6.86
#